data_0266b2082906c1c46114431100842df3
#
_entry.id   0266b2082906c1c46114431100842df3
#
_cell.length_a   1.000
_cell.length_b   1.000
_cell.length_c   1.000
_cell.angle_alpha   90.00
_cell.angle_beta   90.00
_cell.angle_gamma   90.00
#
_symmetry.space_group_name_H-M   'P 1'
#
loop_
_entity.id
_entity.type
_entity.pdbx_description
1 polymer ?
#
loop_
_entity_poly.entity_id
_entity_poly.type
_entity_poly.pdbx_seq_one_letter_code
_entity_poly.pdbx_strand_id
1 'polypeptide(L)'
;IREKIKDSCLQKGKGMYQGFYDLASGMITQRRNLNNISNNMVNIQTSGYKKDTMVSSTFKEEMMIRTGKYNKKGPEDLAVASRIKSASKTYTDYEQGSYELTDGIYDTAISGKGFFAVSTPQGTRYTRGGAFSVNENGVLELAGVGKVQSEEGHDIVLPNDNFAIDPDGSIFDPNSTGNTRTVYGTLKVVDFADYNALHKEDNNLFSTNQTELKKPADSSINWKMLEKSNVNMVDEMTTMM
;
A
#
# COMPACT_ATOMS: atom_id res chain seq x y z
N ILE A 1 38.03 43.49 -18.74
CA ILE A 1 36.71 43.64 -19.44
C ILE A 1 36.27 42.31 -20.06
N ARG A 2 37.18 41.49 -20.66
CA ARG A 2 36.81 40.21 -21.26
C ARG A 2 36.35 39.12 -20.28
N GLU A 3 36.88 39.11 -19.05
CA GLU A 3 36.44 38.14 -18.04
C GLU A 3 35.04 38.47 -17.49
N LYS A 4 34.72 39.74 -17.24
CA LYS A 4 33.37 40.13 -16.80
C LYS A 4 32.25 39.84 -17.79
N ILE A 5 32.59 39.76 -19.11
CA ILE A 5 31.60 39.42 -20.15
C ILE A 5 31.37 37.88 -20.17
N LYS A 6 32.38 37.06 -19.91
CA LYS A 6 32.25 35.63 -19.82
C LYS A 6 31.37 35.20 -18.62
N ASP A 7 31.57 35.84 -17.46
CA ASP A 7 30.76 35.54 -16.26
C ASP A 7 29.30 35.94 -16.43
N SER A 8 29.05 37.06 -17.13
CA SER A 8 27.65 37.49 -17.40
C SER A 8 26.91 36.56 -18.40
N CYS A 9 27.62 35.99 -19.38
CA CYS A 9 27.04 35.00 -20.30
C CYS A 9 26.80 33.65 -19.64
N LEU A 10 27.70 33.22 -18.76
CA LEU A 10 27.56 31.96 -18.00
C LEU A 10 26.41 32.04 -17.01
N GLN A 11 26.14 33.18 -16.39
CA GLN A 11 24.98 33.36 -15.49
C GLN A 11 23.64 33.40 -16.24
N LYS A 12 23.57 33.95 -17.45
CA LYS A 12 22.35 33.93 -18.28
C LYS A 12 21.95 32.53 -18.71
N GLY A 13 22.93 31.67 -19.03
CA GLY A 13 22.68 30.27 -19.41
C GLY A 13 22.12 29.42 -18.26
N LYS A 14 22.57 29.64 -17.03
CA LYS A 14 22.10 28.88 -15.84
C LYS A 14 20.61 29.03 -15.55
N GLY A 15 20.04 30.23 -15.72
CA GLY A 15 18.62 30.49 -15.45
C GLY A 15 17.68 29.80 -16.46
N MET A 16 18.09 29.66 -17.71
CA MET A 16 17.27 29.01 -18.76
C MET A 16 17.23 27.49 -18.59
N TYR A 17 18.34 26.86 -18.26
CA TYR A 17 18.39 25.43 -17.99
C TYR A 17 17.63 25.06 -16.69
N GLN A 18 17.65 25.92 -15.69
CA GLN A 18 17.00 25.68 -14.42
C GLN A 18 15.47 25.60 -14.56
N GLY A 19 14.85 26.53 -15.31
CA GLY A 19 13.42 26.48 -15.61
C GLY A 19 13.03 25.22 -16.39
N PHE A 20 13.89 24.71 -17.26
CA PHE A 20 13.67 23.45 -17.96
C PHE A 20 13.70 22.24 -17.02
N TYR A 21 14.64 22.20 -16.07
CA TYR A 21 14.70 21.14 -15.05
C TYR A 21 13.49 21.19 -14.11
N ASP A 22 13.03 22.38 -13.72
CA ASP A 22 11.84 22.54 -12.90
C ASP A 22 10.59 22.03 -13.62
N LEU A 23 10.45 22.35 -14.91
CA LEU A 23 9.35 21.87 -15.72
C LEU A 23 9.40 20.34 -15.90
N ALA A 24 10.59 19.83 -16.24
CA ALA A 24 10.78 18.38 -16.42
C ALA A 24 10.51 17.59 -15.13
N SER A 25 11.00 18.07 -13.99
CA SER A 25 10.73 17.44 -12.67
C SER A 25 9.26 17.49 -12.30
N GLY A 26 8.59 18.61 -12.59
CA GLY A 26 7.14 18.75 -12.41
C GLY A 26 6.36 17.75 -13.25
N MET A 27 6.71 17.60 -14.54
CA MET A 27 6.07 16.61 -15.43
C MET A 27 6.27 15.16 -14.93
N ILE A 28 7.49 14.80 -14.51
CA ILE A 28 7.78 13.47 -13.97
C ILE A 28 6.98 13.20 -12.71
N THR A 29 6.88 14.19 -11.83
CA THR A 29 6.10 14.08 -10.58
C THR A 29 4.62 13.89 -10.88
N GLN A 30 4.05 14.67 -11.80
CA GLN A 30 2.65 14.52 -12.22
C GLN A 30 2.39 13.16 -12.89
N ARG A 31 3.31 12.71 -13.74
CA ARG A 31 3.17 11.37 -14.35
C ARG A 31 3.17 10.26 -13.30
N ARG A 32 4.02 10.35 -12.28
CA ARG A 32 4.02 9.38 -11.18
C ARG A 32 2.72 9.42 -10.38
N ASN A 33 2.20 10.62 -10.13
CA ASN A 33 0.92 10.78 -9.46
C ASN A 33 -0.22 10.15 -10.25
N LEU A 34 -0.30 10.41 -11.56
CA LEU A 34 -1.27 9.80 -12.45
C LEU A 34 -1.16 8.27 -12.47
N ASN A 35 0.05 7.73 -12.49
CA ASN A 35 0.24 6.28 -12.43
C ASN A 35 -0.28 5.70 -11.12
N ASN A 36 -0.05 6.39 -10.00
CA ASN A 36 -0.54 5.96 -8.69
C ASN A 36 -2.07 5.96 -8.63
N ILE A 37 -2.71 7.05 -9.08
CA ILE A 37 -4.17 7.15 -9.19
C ILE A 37 -4.73 6.06 -10.11
N SER A 38 -4.09 5.82 -11.26
CA SER A 38 -4.49 4.76 -12.18
C SER A 38 -4.41 3.37 -11.54
N ASN A 39 -3.36 3.09 -10.77
CA ASN A 39 -3.23 1.83 -10.04
C ASN A 39 -4.33 1.68 -8.98
N ASN A 40 -4.66 2.73 -8.24
CA ASN A 40 -5.77 2.72 -7.30
C ASN A 40 -7.10 2.42 -8.00
N MET A 41 -7.35 3.06 -9.15
CA MET A 41 -8.59 2.86 -9.92
C MET A 41 -8.73 1.44 -10.48
N VAL A 42 -7.67 0.85 -11.00
CA VAL A 42 -7.68 -0.53 -11.52
C VAL A 42 -7.97 -1.53 -10.39
N ASN A 43 -7.48 -1.26 -9.18
CA ASN A 43 -7.61 -2.15 -8.03
C ASN A 43 -8.82 -1.84 -7.13
N ILE A 44 -9.77 -1.04 -7.60
CA ILE A 44 -10.97 -0.72 -6.80
C ILE A 44 -11.84 -1.94 -6.51
N GLN A 45 -11.84 -2.94 -7.40
CA GLN A 45 -12.58 -4.19 -7.24
C GLN A 45 -11.75 -5.30 -6.61
N THR A 46 -10.45 -5.06 -6.39
CA THR A 46 -9.57 -6.06 -5.76
C THR A 46 -9.84 -6.14 -4.28
N SER A 47 -10.20 -7.31 -3.77
CA SER A 47 -10.46 -7.53 -2.34
C SER A 47 -9.23 -7.23 -1.49
N GLY A 48 -9.42 -6.51 -0.39
CA GLY A 48 -8.36 -6.17 0.55
C GLY A 48 -7.30 -5.19 0.03
N TYR A 49 -7.50 -4.60 -1.16
CA TYR A 49 -6.57 -3.60 -1.69
C TYR A 49 -6.60 -2.32 -0.83
N LYS A 50 -5.42 -1.79 -0.54
CA LYS A 50 -5.22 -0.56 0.21
C LYS A 50 -4.72 0.56 -0.69
N LYS A 51 -5.36 1.72 -0.59
CA LYS A 51 -5.07 2.92 -1.36
C LYS A 51 -3.64 3.39 -1.13
N ASP A 52 -2.95 3.73 -2.21
CA ASP A 52 -1.65 4.37 -2.15
C ASP A 52 -1.79 5.87 -2.45
N THR A 53 -1.15 6.69 -1.63
CA THR A 53 -1.12 8.14 -1.79
C THR A 53 0.32 8.61 -1.94
N MET A 54 0.59 9.38 -2.98
CA MET A 54 1.92 9.91 -3.23
C MET A 54 2.07 11.32 -2.64
N VAL A 55 3.12 11.52 -1.86
CA VAL A 55 3.49 12.84 -1.34
C VAL A 55 4.68 13.37 -2.14
N SER A 56 4.52 14.57 -2.67
CA SER A 56 5.61 15.29 -3.33
C SER A 56 6.24 16.29 -2.38
N SER A 57 7.56 16.35 -2.35
CA SER A 57 8.32 17.35 -1.61
C SER A 57 9.14 18.22 -2.56
N THR A 58 9.47 19.40 -2.11
CA THR A 58 10.41 20.29 -2.81
C THR A 58 11.82 20.01 -2.33
N PHE A 59 12.75 19.87 -3.27
CA PHE A 59 14.10 19.39 -2.93
C PHE A 59 15.04 20.48 -2.47
N LYS A 60 14.90 21.72 -2.97
CA LYS A 60 15.81 22.81 -2.64
C LYS A 60 15.10 24.16 -2.58
N GLU A 61 15.29 24.85 -1.49
CA GLU A 61 14.92 26.25 -1.36
C GLU A 61 16.12 27.12 -1.72
N GLU A 62 15.95 28.04 -2.66
CA GLU A 62 16.94 29.05 -3.00
C GLU A 62 16.40 30.44 -2.65
N MET A 63 17.21 31.21 -1.93
CA MET A 63 16.90 32.60 -1.63
C MET A 63 17.10 33.45 -2.88
N MET A 64 16.06 34.13 -3.31
CA MET A 64 16.14 35.08 -4.41
C MET A 64 16.63 36.40 -3.89
N ILE A 65 17.80 36.82 -4.39
CA ILE A 65 18.45 38.10 -4.04
C ILE A 65 18.31 39.05 -5.21
N ARG A 66 17.79 40.21 -4.94
CA ARG A 66 17.77 41.32 -5.92
C ARG A 66 19.08 42.08 -5.88
N THR A 67 19.86 41.98 -6.94
CA THR A 67 21.05 42.78 -7.19
C THR A 67 20.67 43.98 -8.07
N GLY A 68 20.49 45.12 -7.49
CA GLY A 68 20.15 46.37 -8.20
C GLY A 68 21.37 46.94 -8.98
N LYS A 69 21.15 47.27 -10.25
CA LYS A 69 22.17 47.80 -11.14
C LYS A 69 22.33 49.32 -10.99
N TYR A 70 21.40 50.02 -10.37
CA TYR A 70 21.32 51.48 -10.34
C TYR A 70 21.36 52.14 -8.94
N ASN A 71 21.11 51.41 -7.87
CA ASN A 71 21.25 51.93 -6.51
C ASN A 71 22.22 51.05 -5.73
N LYS A 72 23.27 51.63 -5.20
CA LYS A 72 24.32 51.00 -4.37
C LYS A 72 23.83 50.51 -3.00
N LYS A 73 22.55 50.21 -2.82
CA LYS A 73 22.08 49.45 -1.68
C LYS A 73 22.46 47.98 -1.89
N GLY A 74 22.96 47.34 -0.85
CA GLY A 74 23.40 45.95 -0.88
C GLY A 74 22.31 44.98 -1.35
N PRO A 75 22.64 43.70 -1.57
CA PRO A 75 21.68 42.71 -1.99
C PRO A 75 20.51 42.67 -1.01
N GLU A 76 19.30 42.75 -1.54
CA GLU A 76 18.06 42.68 -0.78
C GLU A 76 17.42 41.31 -1.01
N ASP A 77 17.15 40.58 0.07
CA ASP A 77 16.48 39.28 0.04
C ASP A 77 15.02 39.50 -0.30
N LEU A 78 14.57 38.93 -1.42
CA LEU A 78 13.21 39.12 -1.90
C LEU A 78 12.25 38.00 -1.44
N ALA A 79 12.63 36.76 -1.56
CA ALA A 79 11.83 35.61 -1.19
C ALA A 79 12.62 34.30 -1.25
N VAL A 80 12.14 33.33 -0.53
CA VAL A 80 12.59 31.94 -0.68
C VAL A 80 11.77 31.29 -1.80
N ALA A 81 12.43 30.84 -2.86
CA ALA A 81 11.79 30.14 -3.97
C ALA A 81 12.16 28.67 -3.93
N SER A 82 11.15 27.82 -3.85
CA SER A 82 11.30 26.37 -3.91
C SER A 82 11.08 25.90 -5.36
N ARG A 83 12.09 25.31 -5.99
CA ARG A 83 12.12 25.16 -7.44
C ARG A 83 11.97 23.74 -7.96
N ILE A 84 12.47 22.74 -7.27
CA ILE A 84 12.45 21.36 -7.77
C ILE A 84 11.45 20.54 -6.97
N LYS A 85 10.42 20.02 -7.65
CA LYS A 85 9.48 19.05 -7.05
C LYS A 85 10.01 17.64 -7.27
N SER A 86 10.01 16.85 -6.23
CA SER A 86 10.35 15.43 -6.28
C SER A 86 9.19 14.61 -5.71
N ALA A 87 8.84 13.52 -6.37
CA ALA A 87 7.97 12.51 -5.77
C ALA A 87 8.77 11.85 -4.64
N SER A 88 8.43 12.19 -3.40
CA SER A 88 9.25 11.83 -2.25
C SER A 88 8.96 10.42 -1.77
N LYS A 89 7.70 10.10 -1.48
CA LYS A 89 7.31 8.84 -0.86
C LYS A 89 5.86 8.50 -1.18
N THR A 90 5.58 7.21 -1.33
CA THR A 90 4.23 6.67 -1.39
C THR A 90 3.86 6.14 -0.02
N TYR A 91 2.70 6.48 0.46
CA TYR A 91 2.11 6.00 1.71
C TYR A 91 0.89 5.17 1.38
N THR A 92 0.80 4.00 1.98
CA THR A 92 -0.37 3.14 1.89
C THR A 92 -1.33 3.48 3.04
N ASP A 93 -2.58 3.69 2.71
CA ASP A 93 -3.64 3.93 3.69
C ASP A 93 -4.24 2.58 4.11
N TYR A 94 -4.07 2.23 5.38
CA TYR A 94 -4.53 0.97 5.95
C TYR A 94 -5.93 1.06 6.57
N GLU A 95 -6.67 2.15 6.33
CA GLU A 95 -8.05 2.23 6.76
C GLU A 95 -8.87 1.06 6.20
N GLN A 96 -9.81 0.57 7.00
CA GLN A 96 -10.63 -0.57 6.65
C GLN A 96 -11.65 -0.20 5.58
N GLY A 97 -11.74 -1.03 4.52
CA GLY A 97 -12.78 -0.91 3.51
C GLY A 97 -14.14 -1.43 3.98
N SER A 98 -15.17 -1.25 3.18
CA SER A 98 -16.47 -1.86 3.41
C SER A 98 -16.43 -3.36 3.16
N TYR A 99 -17.37 -4.10 3.81
CA TYR A 99 -17.52 -5.53 3.58
C TYR A 99 -18.57 -5.79 2.52
N GLU A 100 -18.33 -6.82 1.73
CA GLU A 100 -19.28 -7.39 0.80
C GLU A 100 -19.57 -8.83 1.18
N LEU A 101 -20.85 -9.16 1.29
CA LEU A 101 -21.29 -10.54 1.49
C LEU A 101 -21.13 -11.29 0.18
N THR A 102 -20.49 -12.45 0.21
CA THR A 102 -20.26 -13.31 -0.95
C THR A 102 -20.84 -14.70 -0.72
N ASP A 103 -21.10 -15.43 -1.81
CA ASP A 103 -21.50 -16.83 -1.76
C ASP A 103 -20.32 -17.79 -1.69
N GLY A 104 -19.09 -17.24 -1.77
CA GLY A 104 -17.86 -18.02 -1.71
C GLY A 104 -17.64 -18.62 -0.33
N ILE A 105 -17.54 -19.94 -0.26
CA ILE A 105 -17.36 -20.66 1.00
C ILE A 105 -15.97 -20.47 1.60
N TYR A 106 -14.99 -20.10 0.78
CA TYR A 106 -13.61 -19.86 1.19
C TYR A 106 -13.31 -18.40 1.46
N ASP A 107 -14.29 -17.50 1.17
CA ASP A 107 -14.13 -16.07 1.33
C ASP A 107 -14.18 -15.68 2.81
N THR A 108 -13.18 -14.90 3.22
CA THR A 108 -13.04 -14.42 4.59
C THR A 108 -12.57 -12.98 4.62
N ALA A 109 -13.01 -12.24 5.60
CA ALA A 109 -12.55 -10.87 5.84
C ALA A 109 -12.15 -10.68 7.31
N ILE A 110 -11.10 -9.90 7.54
CA ILE A 110 -10.70 -9.50 8.89
C ILE A 110 -11.47 -8.23 9.26
N SER A 111 -12.18 -8.26 10.37
CA SER A 111 -12.77 -7.09 11.01
C SER A 111 -11.80 -6.57 12.06
N GLY A 112 -11.38 -5.33 11.93
CA GLY A 112 -10.37 -4.73 12.78
C GLY A 112 -8.97 -4.76 12.19
N LYS A 113 -7.94 -4.68 13.00
CA LYS A 113 -6.53 -4.67 12.59
C LYS A 113 -6.01 -6.09 12.35
N GLY A 114 -4.99 -6.23 11.51
CA GLY A 114 -4.27 -7.48 11.26
C GLY A 114 -4.20 -7.83 9.79
N PHE A 115 -3.44 -8.87 9.46
CA PHE A 115 -3.19 -9.37 8.11
C PHE A 115 -3.16 -10.88 8.15
N PHE A 116 -3.63 -11.53 7.09
CA PHE A 116 -3.43 -12.96 6.88
C PHE A 116 -1.97 -13.24 6.52
N ALA A 117 -1.40 -14.29 7.09
CA ALA A 117 -0.06 -14.76 6.74
C ALA A 117 -0.15 -15.81 5.63
N VAL A 118 0.60 -15.59 4.56
CA VAL A 118 0.68 -16.47 3.38
C VAL A 118 2.12 -16.91 3.18
N SER A 119 2.34 -18.20 3.02
CA SER A 119 3.64 -18.78 2.68
C SER A 119 3.84 -18.73 1.18
N THR A 120 4.84 -17.97 0.75
CA THR A 120 5.26 -17.89 -0.65
C THR A 120 6.64 -18.52 -0.83
N PRO A 121 7.07 -18.85 -2.05
CA PRO A 121 8.43 -19.35 -2.30
C PRO A 121 9.54 -18.40 -1.87
N GLN A 122 9.21 -17.12 -1.70
CA GLN A 122 10.14 -16.05 -1.30
C GLN A 122 10.10 -15.75 0.21
N GLY A 123 9.29 -16.50 0.98
CA GLY A 123 9.11 -16.33 2.41
C GLY A 123 7.67 -15.96 2.79
N THR A 124 7.45 -15.67 4.06
CA THR A 124 6.12 -15.28 4.55
C THR A 124 5.78 -13.88 4.06
N ARG A 125 4.57 -13.73 3.52
CA ARG A 125 3.97 -12.49 3.10
C ARG A 125 2.63 -12.28 3.79
N TYR A 126 2.17 -11.07 3.82
CA TYR A 126 0.96 -10.68 4.53
C TYR A 126 -0.02 -10.05 3.57
N THR A 127 -1.31 -10.29 3.77
CA THR A 127 -2.35 -9.74 2.92
C THR A 127 -3.61 -9.41 3.70
N ARG A 128 -4.42 -8.48 3.17
CA ARG A 128 -5.80 -8.24 3.60
C ARG A 128 -6.82 -8.90 2.69
N GLY A 129 -6.37 -9.38 1.54
CA GLY A 129 -7.22 -10.16 0.65
C GLY A 129 -7.60 -11.50 1.26
N GLY A 130 -8.87 -11.79 1.31
CA GLY A 130 -9.42 -13.03 1.88
C GLY A 130 -10.17 -13.89 0.85
N ALA A 131 -10.01 -13.63 -0.44
CA ALA A 131 -10.53 -14.47 -1.51
C ALA A 131 -9.64 -15.70 -1.67
N PHE A 132 -9.83 -16.70 -0.81
CA PHE A 132 -9.05 -17.92 -0.82
C PHE A 132 -9.64 -18.95 -1.78
N SER A 133 -8.83 -19.93 -2.14
CA SER A 133 -9.21 -21.09 -2.93
C SER A 133 -8.54 -22.35 -2.36
N VAL A 134 -8.99 -23.50 -2.76
CA VAL A 134 -8.39 -24.77 -2.37
C VAL A 134 -7.76 -25.41 -3.60
N ASN A 135 -6.51 -25.84 -3.48
CA ASN A 135 -5.81 -26.52 -4.56
C ASN A 135 -6.19 -28.00 -4.66
N GLU A 136 -5.68 -28.71 -5.67
CA GLU A 136 -5.93 -30.13 -5.91
C GLU A 136 -5.57 -31.06 -4.72
N ASN A 137 -4.70 -30.60 -3.83
CA ASN A 137 -4.28 -31.31 -2.63
C ASN A 137 -5.14 -30.99 -1.39
N GLY A 138 -6.20 -30.21 -1.54
CA GLY A 138 -7.04 -29.80 -0.42
C GLY A 138 -6.44 -28.69 0.45
N VAL A 139 -5.34 -28.05 0.05
CA VAL A 139 -4.68 -27.00 0.83
C VAL A 139 -5.29 -25.65 0.52
N LEU A 140 -5.60 -24.86 1.57
CA LEU A 140 -6.08 -23.50 1.43
C LEU A 140 -4.97 -22.58 0.93
N GLU A 141 -5.22 -21.89 -0.19
CA GLU A 141 -4.24 -21.01 -0.81
C GLU A 141 -4.88 -19.69 -1.27
N LEU A 142 -4.07 -18.66 -1.41
CA LEU A 142 -4.40 -17.46 -2.16
C LEU A 142 -4.01 -17.69 -3.62
N ALA A 143 -5.00 -17.69 -4.52
CA ALA A 143 -4.84 -18.11 -5.91
C ALA A 143 -3.64 -17.46 -6.60
N GLY A 144 -2.70 -18.28 -7.09
CA GLY A 144 -1.51 -17.82 -7.81
C GLY A 144 -0.44 -17.14 -6.96
N VAL A 145 -0.57 -17.14 -5.64
CA VAL A 145 0.33 -16.44 -4.71
C VAL A 145 1.04 -17.42 -3.77
N GLY A 146 0.27 -18.14 -2.96
CA GLY A 146 0.85 -19.06 -1.99
C GLY A 146 -0.16 -19.62 -1.00
N LYS A 147 0.32 -20.45 -0.09
CA LYS A 147 -0.51 -21.17 0.86
C LYS A 147 -0.79 -20.33 2.10
N VAL A 148 -2.03 -20.39 2.59
CA VAL A 148 -2.41 -19.71 3.84
C VAL A 148 -1.84 -20.47 5.03
N GLN A 149 -1.19 -19.76 5.95
CA GLN A 149 -0.58 -20.34 7.13
C GLN A 149 -1.59 -20.47 8.27
N SER A 150 -1.50 -21.59 8.98
CA SER A 150 -2.11 -21.75 10.29
C SER A 150 -1.31 -21.04 11.37
N GLU A 151 -1.94 -20.73 12.53
CA GLU A 151 -1.27 -20.19 13.72
C GLU A 151 -0.10 -21.08 14.17
N GLU A 152 -0.20 -22.39 13.96
CA GLU A 152 0.83 -23.37 14.27
C GLU A 152 1.96 -23.42 13.22
N GLY A 153 1.84 -22.67 12.11
CA GLY A 153 2.83 -22.63 11.02
C GLY A 153 2.71 -23.75 10.00
N HIS A 154 1.64 -24.53 10.06
CA HIS A 154 1.36 -25.61 9.11
C HIS A 154 0.39 -25.17 8.01
N ASP A 155 0.38 -25.91 6.89
CA ASP A 155 -0.61 -25.73 5.83
C ASP A 155 -1.99 -26.18 6.33
N ILE A 156 -3.02 -25.43 5.98
CA ILE A 156 -4.41 -25.77 6.33
C ILE A 156 -4.95 -26.67 5.24
N VAL A 157 -5.25 -27.92 5.61
CA VAL A 157 -5.80 -28.93 4.70
C VAL A 157 -7.29 -29.11 4.98
N LEU A 158 -8.11 -28.87 3.97
CA LEU A 158 -9.57 -29.01 4.04
C LEU A 158 -9.98 -30.28 3.28
N PRO A 159 -10.44 -31.32 3.96
CA PRO A 159 -10.81 -32.58 3.30
C PRO A 159 -12.13 -32.48 2.53
N ASN A 160 -12.99 -31.55 2.89
CA ASN A 160 -14.33 -31.34 2.31
C ASN A 160 -14.69 -29.86 2.24
N ASP A 161 -15.64 -29.51 1.38
CA ASP A 161 -16.18 -28.15 1.23
C ASP A 161 -17.18 -27.78 2.37
N ASN A 162 -17.46 -28.72 3.27
CA ASN A 162 -18.37 -28.53 4.37
C ASN A 162 -17.60 -28.16 5.66
N PHE A 163 -17.32 -26.90 5.82
CA PHE A 163 -16.66 -26.34 7.00
C PHE A 163 -17.30 -25.00 7.38
N ALA A 164 -17.03 -24.54 8.58
CA ALA A 164 -17.38 -23.21 9.05
C ALA A 164 -16.16 -22.56 9.70
N ILE A 165 -16.14 -21.25 9.69
CA ILE A 165 -15.05 -20.45 10.28
C ILE A 165 -15.62 -19.64 11.41
N ASP A 166 -15.04 -19.79 12.60
CA ASP A 166 -15.38 -19.00 13.76
C ASP A 166 -14.76 -17.58 13.70
N PRO A 167 -15.29 -16.61 14.42
CA PRO A 167 -14.69 -15.28 14.54
C PRO A 167 -13.23 -15.28 15.06
N ASP A 168 -12.83 -16.35 15.74
CA ASP A 168 -11.45 -16.53 16.19
C ASP A 168 -10.50 -16.97 15.08
N GLY A 169 -11.04 -17.42 13.96
CA GLY A 169 -10.28 -17.94 12.82
C GLY A 169 -10.14 -19.46 12.81
N SER A 170 -10.75 -20.15 13.74
CA SER A 170 -10.74 -21.61 13.75
C SER A 170 -11.68 -22.16 12.68
N ILE A 171 -11.14 -23.05 11.84
CA ILE A 171 -11.89 -23.76 10.79
C ILE A 171 -12.31 -25.11 11.33
N PHE A 172 -13.58 -25.42 11.31
CA PHE A 172 -14.13 -26.65 11.88
C PHE A 172 -15.23 -27.27 11.01
N ASP A 173 -15.51 -28.56 11.26
CA ASP A 173 -16.62 -29.28 10.64
C ASP A 173 -17.93 -29.01 11.39
N PRO A 174 -18.95 -28.41 10.74
CA PRO A 174 -20.26 -28.16 11.37
C PRO A 174 -21.06 -29.46 11.64
N ASN A 175 -20.75 -30.56 10.94
CA ASN A 175 -21.42 -31.84 11.13
C ASN A 175 -20.81 -32.69 12.25
N SER A 176 -19.73 -32.25 12.86
CA SER A 176 -19.12 -32.96 13.99
C SER A 176 -20.07 -32.90 15.21
N THR A 177 -20.95 -33.89 15.31
CA THR A 177 -21.94 -34.03 16.39
C THR A 177 -21.29 -34.75 17.56
N GLY A 178 -20.83 -34.01 18.54
CA GLY A 178 -20.26 -34.61 19.75
C GLY A 178 -19.40 -33.61 20.52
N ASN A 179 -18.96 -34.05 21.69
CA ASN A 179 -18.14 -33.24 22.60
C ASN A 179 -16.72 -32.94 22.07
N THR A 180 -16.43 -33.35 20.81
CA THR A 180 -15.11 -33.19 20.15
C THR A 180 -15.33 -32.50 18.81
N ARG A 181 -15.21 -31.17 18.80
CA ARG A 181 -15.23 -30.35 17.59
C ARG A 181 -13.94 -30.64 16.79
N THR A 182 -14.08 -31.15 15.58
CA THR A 182 -12.91 -31.38 14.72
C THR A 182 -12.48 -30.04 14.12
N VAL A 183 -11.35 -29.53 14.56
CA VAL A 183 -10.72 -28.31 14.04
C VAL A 183 -9.67 -28.71 13.01
N TYR A 184 -9.78 -28.19 11.78
CA TYR A 184 -8.82 -28.43 10.69
C TYR A 184 -7.60 -27.52 10.80
N GLY A 185 -7.73 -26.36 11.42
CA GLY A 185 -6.68 -25.38 11.65
C GLY A 185 -7.25 -24.03 12.04
N THR A 186 -6.38 -23.14 12.44
CA THR A 186 -6.75 -21.76 12.78
C THR A 186 -6.00 -20.81 11.84
N LEU A 187 -6.70 -19.91 11.18
CA LEU A 187 -6.10 -18.91 10.30
C LEU A 187 -5.14 -18.01 11.05
N LYS A 188 -3.91 -17.91 10.60
CA LYS A 188 -2.91 -17.04 11.19
C LYS A 188 -3.18 -15.58 10.82
N VAL A 189 -3.61 -14.79 11.80
CA VAL A 189 -3.74 -13.33 11.69
C VAL A 189 -2.69 -12.68 12.55
N VAL A 190 -1.92 -11.78 11.98
CA VAL A 190 -0.83 -11.06 12.63
C VAL A 190 -1.02 -9.56 12.49
N ASP A 191 -0.50 -8.81 13.44
CA ASP A 191 -0.47 -7.35 13.41
C ASP A 191 0.96 -6.83 13.49
N PHE A 192 1.18 -5.56 13.22
CA PHE A 192 2.48 -4.91 13.24
C PHE A 192 2.44 -3.61 14.02
N ALA A 193 3.56 -3.29 14.68
CA ALA A 193 3.67 -2.08 15.48
C ALA A 193 3.71 -0.81 14.61
N ASP A 194 4.34 -0.88 13.44
CA ASP A 194 4.46 0.24 12.52
C ASP A 194 4.09 -0.18 11.09
N TYR A 195 2.96 0.29 10.62
CA TYR A 195 2.49 0.05 9.26
C TYR A 195 3.32 0.76 8.17
N ASN A 196 4.05 1.83 8.53
CA ASN A 196 4.89 2.54 7.56
C ASN A 196 6.14 1.76 7.14
N ALA A 197 6.50 0.74 7.90
CA ALA A 197 7.60 -0.17 7.58
C ALA A 197 7.16 -1.42 6.81
N LEU A 198 5.88 -1.50 6.45
CA LEU A 198 5.36 -2.50 5.53
C LEU A 198 5.67 -2.06 4.09
N HIS A 199 6.29 -2.96 3.33
CA HIS A 199 6.54 -2.76 1.91
C HIS A 199 5.48 -3.48 1.11
N LYS A 200 4.71 -2.74 0.33
CA LYS A 200 3.72 -3.31 -0.59
C LYS A 200 4.44 -3.94 -1.78
N GLU A 201 4.13 -5.17 -2.05
CA GLU A 201 4.60 -5.95 -3.20
C GLU A 201 3.45 -6.19 -4.19
N ASP A 202 3.72 -6.88 -5.28
CA ASP A 202 2.70 -7.27 -6.25
C ASP A 202 1.63 -8.17 -5.62
N ASN A 203 0.48 -8.29 -6.28
CA ASN A 203 -0.65 -9.15 -5.83
C ASN A 203 -1.22 -8.79 -4.45
N ASN A 204 -1.17 -7.51 -4.06
CA ASN A 204 -1.70 -7.02 -2.79
C ASN A 204 -1.07 -7.68 -1.55
N LEU A 205 0.21 -8.04 -1.68
CA LEU A 205 1.03 -8.58 -0.61
C LEU A 205 1.82 -7.48 0.08
N PHE A 206 2.13 -7.73 1.34
CA PHE A 206 3.00 -6.88 2.15
C PHE A 206 4.16 -7.69 2.68
N SER A 207 5.36 -7.13 2.63
CA SER A 207 6.55 -7.69 3.25
C SER A 207 7.07 -6.77 4.35
N THR A 208 7.66 -7.34 5.38
CA THR A 208 8.27 -6.60 6.47
C THR A 208 9.36 -7.41 7.15
N ASN A 209 10.30 -6.70 7.74
CA ASN A 209 11.32 -7.29 8.61
C ASN A 209 10.98 -7.14 10.11
N GLN A 210 9.76 -6.64 10.42
CA GLN A 210 9.31 -6.51 11.79
C GLN A 210 8.94 -7.86 12.41
N THR A 211 8.96 -7.91 13.72
CA THR A 211 8.43 -9.06 14.46
C THR A 211 6.91 -9.06 14.38
N GLU A 212 6.34 -10.21 14.04
CA GLU A 212 4.89 -10.44 14.05
C GLU A 212 4.34 -10.27 15.48
N LEU A 213 3.29 -9.48 15.60
CA LEU A 213 2.49 -9.39 16.81
C LEU A 213 1.30 -10.37 16.70
N LYS A 214 0.88 -10.91 17.83
CA LYS A 214 -0.32 -11.75 17.84
C LYS A 214 -1.56 -10.97 17.42
N LYS A 215 -2.56 -11.70 16.91
CA LYS A 215 -3.87 -11.17 16.58
C LYS A 215 -4.37 -10.20 17.66
N PRO A 216 -4.76 -8.96 17.32
CA PRO A 216 -5.37 -8.05 18.28
C PRO A 216 -6.67 -8.63 18.85
N ALA A 217 -6.93 -8.36 20.14
CA ALA A 217 -8.15 -8.83 20.80
C ALA A 217 -9.44 -8.29 20.14
N ASP A 218 -9.34 -7.10 19.51
CA ASP A 218 -10.47 -6.45 18.85
C ASP A 218 -10.67 -6.91 17.39
N SER A 219 -9.84 -7.83 16.89
CA SER A 219 -9.96 -8.34 15.52
C SER A 219 -10.77 -9.64 15.50
N SER A 220 -11.70 -9.73 14.56
CA SER A 220 -12.50 -10.93 14.29
C SER A 220 -12.46 -11.29 12.82
N ILE A 221 -12.69 -12.55 12.52
CA ILE A 221 -12.78 -13.03 11.15
C ILE A 221 -14.26 -13.23 10.81
N ASN A 222 -14.66 -12.63 9.69
CA ASN A 222 -16.00 -12.76 9.14
C ASN A 222 -15.96 -13.74 7.97
N TRP A 223 -16.71 -14.81 8.07
CA TRP A 223 -16.84 -15.82 7.04
C TRP A 223 -17.86 -15.42 5.97
N LYS A 224 -17.64 -15.83 4.72
CA LYS A 224 -18.46 -15.48 3.54
C LYS A 224 -18.55 -13.98 3.30
N MET A 225 -17.52 -13.28 3.65
CA MET A 225 -17.38 -11.85 3.39
C MET A 225 -16.02 -11.54 2.80
N LEU A 226 -15.95 -10.52 1.95
CA LEU A 226 -14.70 -9.94 1.46
C LEU A 226 -14.60 -8.49 1.87
N GLU A 227 -13.41 -8.07 2.22
CA GLU A 227 -13.10 -6.65 2.40
C GLU A 227 -12.90 -6.00 1.04
N LYS A 228 -13.68 -4.97 0.72
CA LYS A 228 -13.48 -4.15 -0.48
C LYS A 228 -12.27 -3.24 -0.35
N SER A 229 -11.75 -2.80 -1.47
CA SER A 229 -10.76 -1.72 -1.51
C SER A 229 -11.29 -0.48 -0.79
N ASN A 230 -10.40 0.24 -0.08
CA ASN A 230 -10.71 1.53 0.53
C ASN A 230 -10.59 2.72 -0.47
N VAL A 231 -10.46 2.42 -1.76
CA VAL A 231 -10.39 3.41 -2.83
C VAL A 231 -11.79 3.91 -3.19
N ASN A 232 -11.97 5.23 -3.18
CA ASN A 232 -13.19 5.87 -3.70
C ASN A 232 -12.98 6.31 -5.15
N MET A 233 -13.72 5.70 -6.07
CA MET A 233 -13.61 5.98 -7.51
C MET A 233 -13.85 7.44 -7.86
N VAL A 234 -14.82 8.09 -7.22
CA VAL A 234 -15.19 9.48 -7.51
C VAL A 234 -14.08 10.43 -7.10
N ASP A 235 -13.46 10.17 -5.94
CA ASP A 235 -12.35 10.98 -5.42
C ASP A 235 -11.11 10.83 -6.30
N GLU A 236 -10.78 9.61 -6.75
CA GLU A 236 -9.65 9.36 -7.64
C GLU A 236 -9.86 10.02 -9.02
N MET A 237 -11.07 9.92 -9.60
CA MET A 237 -11.40 10.58 -10.86
C MET A 237 -11.31 12.11 -10.74
N THR A 238 -11.79 12.68 -9.63
CA THR A 238 -11.73 14.13 -9.39
C THR A 238 -10.28 14.59 -9.23
N THR A 239 -9.45 13.80 -8.57
CA THR A 239 -8.02 14.10 -8.38
C THR A 239 -7.23 14.00 -9.70
N MET A 240 -7.68 13.16 -10.64
CA MET A 240 -7.05 12.99 -11.95
C MET A 240 -7.37 14.16 -12.91
N MET A 241 -8.52 14.80 -12.79
CA MET A 241 -8.92 15.97 -13.59
C MET A 241 -8.25 17.26 -13.13
#